data_fd3d2e7c18d704672684d3673f0e22b6
#
_entry.id   fd3d2e7c18d704672684d3673f0e22b6
#
_cell.length_a   1.000
_cell.length_b   1.000
_cell.length_c   1.000
_cell.angle_alpha   90.00
_cell.angle_beta   90.00
_cell.angle_gamma   90.00
#
_symmetry.space_group_name_H-M   'P 1'
#
loop_
_entity.id
_entity.type
_entity.pdbx_description
1 polymer ?
#
loop_
_entity_poly.entity_id
_entity_poly.type
_entity_poly.pdbx_seq_one_letter_code
_entity_poly.pdbx_strand_id
1 'polypeptide(L)'
;MKPLQRFSLRAAASLIALLSLAAASSAQQQPKVRLPQASPASTLSQTIGVTDMTIVYHRPAVKGRMVWGDVPADKVAALVKANAVVPEAAGEGTLDGAPGAGKDFPLEPYGHVWRAGANEATKFTVTDDVLINGQKLAAGAYSLHVIPNKDEWTIIFNKTADQWGSFRYDAKQDALRVKVKPVWLPESQEILSYEIPQVTANTAQVWIRWEKVAVPFTVEVPNQDALVRSKIDAQIAANPTDWQIPLAVANAYWNDSRVDEAMKWADQSIKVKETFQNLRLKANLLFDMKRKDEAIAVAEQAIARGKADGVDTSRFEKQLADIKAGKM
;
A
#
# COMPACT_ATOMS: atom_id res chain seq x y z
N MET A 1 -64.82 19.78 57.47
CA MET A 1 -64.54 18.98 56.29
C MET A 1 -63.99 19.88 55.19
N LYS A 2 -62.70 19.85 54.93
CA LYS A 2 -62.03 20.59 53.83
C LYS A 2 -61.46 19.65 52.88
N PRO A 3 -61.57 19.81 51.53
CA PRO A 3 -61.05 18.81 50.59
C PRO A 3 -59.55 18.99 50.35
N LEU A 4 -58.86 17.89 50.23
CA LEU A 4 -57.46 17.72 49.88
C LEU A 4 -57.21 18.15 48.41
N GLN A 5 -56.28 19.06 48.18
CA GLN A 5 -55.76 19.39 46.88
C GLN A 5 -54.79 18.29 46.40
N ARG A 6 -55.08 17.76 45.21
CA ARG A 6 -54.17 16.85 44.47
C ARG A 6 -53.11 17.68 43.79
N PHE A 7 -51.86 17.64 44.24
CA PHE A 7 -50.70 18.11 43.51
C PHE A 7 -50.34 17.11 42.42
N SER A 8 -50.25 17.56 41.18
CA SER A 8 -49.94 16.78 40.00
C SER A 8 -48.44 16.48 39.90
N LEU A 9 -48.11 15.19 39.84
CA LEU A 9 -46.78 14.62 39.54
C LEU A 9 -46.43 14.79 38.05
N ARG A 10 -46.17 15.98 37.58
CA ARG A 10 -45.74 16.20 36.18
C ARG A 10 -44.50 17.08 35.98
N ALA A 11 -43.73 17.36 37.03
CA ALA A 11 -42.56 18.26 36.95
C ALA A 11 -41.22 17.62 37.33
N ALA A 12 -41.14 16.28 37.50
CA ALA A 12 -39.91 15.61 37.89
C ALA A 12 -39.27 14.68 36.81
N ALA A 13 -39.85 14.61 35.60
CA ALA A 13 -39.37 13.73 34.55
C ALA A 13 -38.48 14.41 33.49
N SER A 14 -38.22 15.69 33.58
CA SER A 14 -37.44 16.43 32.54
C SER A 14 -36.02 16.82 32.94
N LEU A 15 -35.53 16.41 34.09
CA LEU A 15 -34.15 16.75 34.53
C LEU A 15 -33.17 15.56 34.62
N ILE A 16 -33.57 14.36 34.22
CA ILE A 16 -32.70 13.17 34.23
C ILE A 16 -32.20 12.79 32.82
N ALA A 17 -32.71 13.44 31.77
CA ALA A 17 -32.34 13.12 30.37
C ALA A 17 -31.17 13.96 29.82
N LEU A 18 -30.47 14.77 30.62
CA LEU A 18 -29.39 15.68 30.16
C LEU A 18 -28.03 15.44 30.79
N LEU A 19 -27.83 14.31 31.48
CA LEU A 19 -26.54 13.93 32.10
C LEU A 19 -25.93 12.62 31.62
N SER A 20 -26.40 12.04 30.51
CA SER A 20 -25.83 10.85 29.91
C SER A 20 -25.06 11.07 28.60
N LEU A 21 -24.68 12.32 28.31
CA LEU A 21 -23.80 12.65 27.18
C LEU A 21 -22.51 13.26 27.72
N ALA A 22 -21.54 12.48 28.14
CA ALA A 22 -20.11 12.80 28.17
C ALA A 22 -19.33 11.80 29.03
N ALA A 23 -19.33 10.55 28.60
CA ALA A 23 -18.25 9.64 28.97
C ALA A 23 -17.89 8.80 27.74
N ALA A 24 -17.61 9.45 26.62
CA ALA A 24 -16.65 8.87 25.68
C ALA A 24 -15.31 8.95 26.40
N SER A 25 -15.04 7.95 27.24
CA SER A 25 -13.71 7.68 27.73
C SER A 25 -12.86 7.43 26.50
N SER A 26 -12.13 8.47 26.06
CA SER A 26 -10.90 8.28 25.34
C SER A 26 -10.05 7.41 26.26
N ALA A 27 -10.07 6.09 26.04
CA ALA A 27 -9.06 5.20 26.59
C ALA A 27 -7.73 5.77 26.11
N GLN A 28 -7.13 6.61 26.93
CA GLN A 28 -5.80 7.12 26.73
C GLN A 28 -4.91 5.88 26.75
N GLN A 29 -4.56 5.37 25.56
CA GLN A 29 -3.58 4.31 25.42
C GLN A 29 -2.33 4.83 26.10
N GLN A 30 -2.01 4.29 27.28
CA GLN A 30 -0.74 4.59 27.94
C GLN A 30 0.37 4.35 26.91
N PRO A 31 1.32 5.27 26.76
CA PRO A 31 2.40 5.10 25.83
C PRO A 31 3.13 3.81 26.19
N LYS A 32 3.07 2.79 25.31
CA LYS A 32 3.84 1.56 25.45
C LYS A 32 5.31 1.97 25.48
N VAL A 33 5.97 1.78 26.59
CA VAL A 33 7.42 1.98 26.70
C VAL A 33 8.08 1.06 25.68
N ARG A 34 8.77 1.63 24.69
CA ARG A 34 9.46 0.87 23.66
C ARG A 34 10.82 0.43 24.20
N LEU A 35 10.98 -0.87 24.40
CA LEU A 35 12.25 -1.47 24.82
C LEU A 35 13.04 -1.97 23.60
N PRO A 36 14.39 -1.97 23.64
CA PRO A 36 15.21 -2.58 22.61
C PRO A 36 14.88 -4.07 22.43
N GLN A 37 14.76 -4.51 21.17
CA GLN A 37 14.48 -5.90 20.82
C GLN A 37 15.71 -6.55 20.19
N ALA A 38 15.91 -7.85 20.43
CA ALA A 38 17.00 -8.61 19.82
C ALA A 38 16.88 -8.72 18.29
N SER A 39 15.64 -8.63 17.77
CA SER A 39 15.31 -8.55 16.35
C SER A 39 14.54 -7.26 16.12
N PRO A 40 15.22 -6.15 15.77
CA PRO A 40 14.56 -4.85 15.61
C PRO A 40 13.59 -4.86 14.42
N ALA A 41 12.52 -4.07 14.54
CA ALA A 41 11.56 -3.86 13.48
C ALA A 41 12.16 -3.03 12.34
N SER A 42 11.72 -3.32 11.13
CA SER A 42 12.04 -2.57 9.91
C SER A 42 10.80 -2.45 9.04
N THR A 43 10.76 -1.39 8.22
CA THR A 43 9.72 -1.19 7.23
C THR A 43 10.35 -0.88 5.89
N LEU A 44 9.90 -1.55 4.85
CA LEU A 44 10.24 -1.30 3.46
C LEU A 44 8.97 -0.88 2.75
N SER A 45 8.99 0.28 2.07
CA SER A 45 7.87 0.76 1.26
C SER A 45 8.34 1.08 -0.14
N GLN A 46 7.52 0.75 -1.14
CA GLN A 46 7.77 1.01 -2.54
C GLN A 46 6.46 1.34 -3.25
N THR A 47 6.44 2.46 -3.98
CA THR A 47 5.35 2.76 -4.92
C THR A 47 5.66 2.13 -6.28
N ILE A 48 4.72 1.39 -6.84
CA ILE A 48 4.79 0.78 -8.17
C ILE A 48 3.68 1.42 -9.01
N GLY A 49 4.06 2.35 -9.89
CA GLY A 49 3.09 3.21 -10.57
C GLY A 49 2.30 4.07 -9.58
N VAL A 50 1.03 3.72 -9.31
CA VAL A 50 0.14 4.40 -8.34
C VAL A 50 -0.27 3.50 -7.17
N THR A 51 0.38 2.34 -7.04
CA THR A 51 0.12 1.34 -6.00
C THR A 51 1.23 1.36 -4.98
N ASP A 52 0.90 1.49 -3.70
CA ASP A 52 1.86 1.41 -2.62
C ASP A 52 1.94 -0.02 -2.08
N MET A 53 3.17 -0.52 -1.97
CA MET A 53 3.51 -1.76 -1.31
C MET A 53 4.31 -1.46 -0.05
N THR A 54 3.95 -2.10 1.07
CA THR A 54 4.67 -1.97 2.34
C THR A 54 4.91 -3.34 2.97
N ILE A 55 6.14 -3.56 3.44
CA ILE A 55 6.55 -4.76 4.17
C ILE A 55 7.07 -4.33 5.54
N VAL A 56 6.38 -4.75 6.60
CA VAL A 56 6.81 -4.54 7.99
C VAL A 56 7.29 -5.87 8.55
N TYR A 57 8.52 -5.91 9.06
CA TYR A 57 9.15 -7.15 9.49
C TYR A 57 10.14 -6.94 10.62
N HIS A 58 10.51 -8.00 11.33
CA HIS A 58 11.57 -8.00 12.32
C HIS A 58 12.80 -8.73 11.79
N ARG A 59 13.98 -8.23 12.14
CA ARG A 59 15.26 -8.60 11.54
C ARG A 59 16.08 -9.49 12.48
N PRO A 60 15.92 -10.84 12.41
CA PRO A 60 16.80 -11.74 13.15
C PRO A 60 18.22 -11.71 12.58
N ALA A 61 19.21 -11.97 13.43
CA ALA A 61 20.60 -12.18 13.05
C ALA A 61 20.94 -13.67 13.07
N VAL A 62 21.88 -14.10 12.24
CA VAL A 62 22.36 -15.49 12.18
C VAL A 62 23.03 -15.88 13.51
N LYS A 63 23.96 -15.08 14.02
CA LYS A 63 24.69 -15.30 15.27
C LYS A 63 25.35 -16.69 15.35
N GLY A 64 25.94 -17.15 14.23
CA GLY A 64 26.59 -18.45 14.13
C GLY A 64 25.66 -19.66 14.23
N ARG A 65 24.33 -19.47 14.17
CA ARG A 65 23.34 -20.55 14.23
C ARG A 65 23.17 -21.20 12.86
N MET A 66 22.77 -22.46 12.87
CA MET A 66 22.28 -23.15 11.67
C MET A 66 20.90 -22.59 11.34
N VAL A 67 20.73 -21.98 10.16
CA VAL A 67 19.47 -21.35 9.76
C VAL A 67 18.57 -22.31 9.00
N TRP A 68 19.09 -22.93 7.94
CA TRP A 68 18.33 -23.74 7.00
C TRP A 68 18.76 -25.21 7.03
N GLY A 69 17.85 -26.13 6.77
CA GLY A 69 18.14 -27.56 6.64
C GLY A 69 17.01 -28.45 7.16
N ASP A 70 17.26 -29.76 7.14
CA ASP A 70 16.33 -30.77 7.63
C ASP A 70 16.36 -30.87 9.16
N VAL A 71 15.22 -31.18 9.77
CA VAL A 71 15.15 -31.58 11.18
C VAL A 71 15.43 -33.07 11.28
N PRO A 72 16.37 -33.53 12.12
CA PRO A 72 16.54 -34.95 12.39
C PRO A 72 15.27 -35.60 12.94
N ALA A 73 14.95 -36.80 12.46
CA ALA A 73 13.68 -37.47 12.79
C ALA A 73 13.47 -37.70 14.29
N ASP A 74 14.52 -37.99 15.04
CA ASP A 74 14.49 -38.13 16.50
C ASP A 74 14.13 -36.81 17.19
N LYS A 75 14.57 -35.67 16.66
CA LYS A 75 14.23 -34.33 17.16
C LYS A 75 12.77 -33.98 16.87
N VAL A 76 12.27 -34.28 15.66
CA VAL A 76 10.85 -34.09 15.32
C VAL A 76 9.94 -34.81 16.31
N ALA A 77 10.22 -36.09 16.60
CA ALA A 77 9.44 -36.87 17.54
C ALA A 77 9.43 -36.27 18.96
N ALA A 78 10.57 -35.77 19.42
CA ALA A 78 10.68 -35.09 20.71
C ALA A 78 9.89 -33.76 20.75
N LEU A 79 9.93 -32.96 19.67
CA LEU A 79 9.20 -31.69 19.56
C LEU A 79 7.70 -31.89 19.51
N VAL A 80 7.21 -32.91 18.79
CA VAL A 80 5.79 -33.30 18.77
C VAL A 80 5.33 -33.70 20.15
N LYS A 81 6.11 -34.52 20.86
CA LYS A 81 5.80 -34.92 22.23
C LYS A 81 5.74 -33.75 23.22
N ALA A 82 6.58 -32.73 22.99
CA ALA A 82 6.61 -31.50 23.81
C ALA A 82 5.54 -30.48 23.39
N ASN A 83 4.66 -30.76 22.44
CA ASN A 83 3.72 -29.83 21.81
C ASN A 83 4.40 -28.55 21.26
N ALA A 84 5.67 -28.66 20.90
CA ALA A 84 6.43 -27.53 20.34
C ALA A 84 6.25 -27.38 18.82
N VAL A 85 5.67 -28.38 18.16
CA VAL A 85 5.22 -28.33 16.78
C VAL A 85 3.74 -28.03 16.76
N VAL A 86 3.33 -26.99 16.04
CA VAL A 86 1.93 -26.74 15.74
C VAL A 86 1.65 -27.38 14.38
N PRO A 87 1.11 -28.63 14.35
CA PRO A 87 0.80 -29.28 13.10
C PRO A 87 -0.36 -28.59 12.42
N GLU A 88 -0.27 -28.43 11.14
CA GLU A 88 -1.36 -27.99 10.30
C GLU A 88 -2.06 -29.17 9.67
N ALA A 89 -3.31 -28.98 9.23
CA ALA A 89 -4.11 -30.02 8.58
C ALA A 89 -3.47 -30.62 7.31
N ALA A 90 -2.51 -29.91 6.69
CA ALA A 90 -1.74 -30.34 5.53
C ALA A 90 -0.34 -30.89 5.87
N GLY A 91 0.02 -31.05 7.14
CA GLY A 91 1.34 -31.50 7.58
C GLY A 91 2.43 -30.42 7.59
N GLU A 92 2.09 -29.18 7.29
CA GLU A 92 3.00 -28.03 7.23
C GLU A 92 2.93 -27.23 8.54
N GLY A 93 3.31 -27.82 9.67
CA GLY A 93 3.34 -27.14 10.96
C GLY A 93 4.47 -26.13 11.09
N THR A 94 4.44 -25.30 12.12
CA THR A 94 5.52 -24.37 12.45
C THR A 94 6.43 -24.92 13.53
N LEU A 95 7.73 -24.59 13.43
CA LEU A 95 8.74 -24.79 14.47
C LEU A 95 9.25 -23.44 15.00
N ASP A 96 8.57 -22.34 14.69
CA ASP A 96 8.90 -21.00 15.19
C ASP A 96 9.13 -21.00 16.71
N GLY A 97 10.34 -20.63 17.13
CA GLY A 97 10.70 -20.55 18.55
C GLY A 97 10.79 -21.90 19.29
N ALA A 98 10.85 -23.01 18.58
CA ALA A 98 10.99 -24.32 19.19
C ALA A 98 12.31 -24.44 19.97
N PRO A 99 12.32 -25.11 21.16
CA PRO A 99 13.52 -25.31 21.95
C PRO A 99 14.61 -26.04 21.18
N GLY A 100 15.83 -25.51 21.16
CA GLY A 100 16.96 -26.10 20.42
C GLY A 100 17.12 -25.63 18.97
N ALA A 101 16.14 -24.84 18.45
CA ALA A 101 16.25 -24.29 17.09
C ALA A 101 17.50 -23.41 16.91
N GLY A 102 18.20 -23.61 15.82
CA GLY A 102 19.47 -22.96 15.49
C GLY A 102 20.71 -23.56 16.19
N LYS A 103 20.53 -24.52 17.10
CA LYS A 103 21.61 -25.23 17.82
C LYS A 103 21.55 -26.74 17.56
N ASP A 104 20.45 -27.37 17.93
CA ASP A 104 20.26 -28.82 17.83
C ASP A 104 19.66 -29.21 16.46
N PHE A 105 19.02 -28.29 15.79
CA PHE A 105 18.47 -28.38 14.43
C PHE A 105 18.36 -26.97 13.84
N PRO A 106 18.09 -26.82 12.51
CA PRO A 106 17.97 -25.51 11.87
C PRO A 106 16.96 -24.60 12.54
N LEU A 107 17.24 -23.29 12.53
CA LEU A 107 16.35 -22.26 13.10
C LEU A 107 15.00 -22.20 12.35
N GLU A 108 15.10 -22.29 11.00
CA GLU A 108 13.96 -22.29 10.08
C GLU A 108 14.07 -23.56 9.20
N PRO A 109 13.53 -24.68 9.68
CA PRO A 109 13.70 -25.97 9.02
C PRO A 109 12.92 -26.10 7.71
N TYR A 110 13.42 -26.95 6.82
CA TYR A 110 12.74 -27.31 5.58
C TYR A 110 11.38 -27.96 5.85
N GLY A 111 10.36 -27.62 5.01
CA GLY A 111 9.02 -28.16 5.10
C GLY A 111 8.14 -27.54 6.19
N HIS A 112 8.66 -26.59 6.98
CA HIS A 112 7.91 -25.96 8.07
C HIS A 112 7.60 -24.49 7.79
N VAL A 113 6.42 -24.03 8.23
CA VAL A 113 5.98 -22.65 8.04
C VAL A 113 6.78 -21.70 8.95
N TRP A 114 7.44 -20.76 8.35
CA TRP A 114 8.20 -19.69 8.97
C TRP A 114 7.51 -18.34 8.79
N ARG A 115 7.47 -17.50 9.82
CA ARG A 115 6.91 -16.13 9.82
C ARG A 115 7.64 -15.13 8.93
N ALA A 116 8.60 -15.56 8.13
CA ALA A 116 9.43 -14.77 7.23
C ALA A 116 10.15 -13.57 7.91
N GLY A 117 10.44 -13.71 9.20
CA GLY A 117 11.05 -12.71 10.06
C GLY A 117 11.24 -13.22 11.47
N ALA A 118 11.05 -12.36 12.46
CA ALA A 118 11.07 -12.68 13.89
C ALA A 118 9.95 -11.91 14.60
N ASN A 119 9.63 -12.27 15.85
CA ASN A 119 8.57 -11.67 16.67
C ASN A 119 7.20 -11.82 15.99
N GLU A 120 6.54 -10.72 15.61
CA GLU A 120 5.33 -10.75 14.79
C GLU A 120 5.64 -11.31 13.40
N ALA A 121 4.66 -11.95 12.77
CA ALA A 121 4.76 -12.37 11.39
C ALA A 121 4.97 -11.15 10.47
N THR A 122 5.79 -11.31 9.44
CA THR A 122 6.02 -10.25 8.47
C THR A 122 4.71 -9.85 7.82
N LYS A 123 4.41 -8.55 7.80
CA LYS A 123 3.18 -8.00 7.24
C LYS A 123 3.45 -7.40 5.87
N PHE A 124 2.74 -7.90 4.87
CA PHE A 124 2.75 -7.39 3.50
C PHE A 124 1.44 -6.66 3.21
N THR A 125 1.51 -5.44 2.72
CA THR A 125 0.33 -4.63 2.40
C THR A 125 0.45 -4.07 1.00
N VAL A 126 -0.62 -4.12 0.21
CA VAL A 126 -0.75 -3.45 -1.09
C VAL A 126 -2.07 -2.69 -1.16
N THR A 127 -2.04 -1.50 -1.77
CA THR A 127 -3.21 -0.61 -1.87
C THR A 127 -4.16 -0.99 -3.00
N ASP A 128 -3.70 -1.77 -3.96
CA ASP A 128 -4.47 -2.18 -5.14
C ASP A 128 -4.22 -3.65 -5.44
N ASP A 129 -5.05 -4.27 -6.30
CA ASP A 129 -4.85 -5.63 -6.77
C ASP A 129 -3.54 -5.77 -7.54
N VAL A 130 -2.76 -6.79 -7.23
CA VAL A 130 -1.46 -7.06 -7.84
C VAL A 130 -1.36 -8.49 -8.34
N LEU A 131 -0.31 -8.75 -9.12
CA LEU A 131 0.12 -10.10 -9.43
C LEU A 131 1.42 -10.40 -8.67
N ILE A 132 1.47 -11.53 -8.00
CA ILE A 132 2.69 -12.07 -7.40
C ILE A 132 3.18 -13.21 -8.28
N ASN A 133 4.32 -13.05 -8.93
CA ASN A 133 4.81 -14.00 -9.93
C ASN A 133 3.72 -14.40 -10.95
N GLY A 134 2.93 -13.41 -11.43
CA GLY A 134 1.84 -13.63 -12.37
C GLY A 134 0.52 -14.13 -11.76
N GLN A 135 0.42 -14.39 -10.47
CA GLN A 135 -0.77 -14.89 -9.81
C GLN A 135 -1.46 -13.77 -9.01
N LYS A 136 -2.78 -13.68 -9.10
CA LYS A 136 -3.57 -12.59 -8.51
C LYS A 136 -3.53 -12.59 -6.98
N LEU A 137 -3.30 -11.40 -6.40
CA LEU A 137 -3.47 -11.08 -4.99
C LEU A 137 -4.29 -9.79 -4.89
N ALA A 138 -5.41 -9.82 -4.17
CA ALA A 138 -6.26 -8.65 -3.97
C ALA A 138 -5.55 -7.58 -3.13
N ALA A 139 -6.01 -6.32 -3.25
CA ALA A 139 -5.63 -5.25 -2.34
C ALA A 139 -5.90 -5.65 -0.89
N GLY A 140 -4.99 -5.30 0.02
CA GLY A 140 -5.16 -5.62 1.44
C GLY A 140 -3.87 -5.83 2.18
N ALA A 141 -4.01 -6.28 3.43
CA ALA A 141 -2.91 -6.63 4.31
C ALA A 141 -2.90 -8.14 4.58
N TYR A 142 -1.71 -8.73 4.56
CA TYR A 142 -1.48 -10.16 4.72
C TYR A 142 -0.32 -10.39 5.67
N SER A 143 -0.35 -11.47 6.45
CA SER A 143 0.89 -12.00 6.99
C SER A 143 1.61 -12.80 5.90
N LEU A 144 2.90 -12.53 5.75
CA LEU A 144 3.76 -13.23 4.83
C LEU A 144 4.44 -14.37 5.59
N HIS A 145 4.21 -15.59 5.13
CA HIS A 145 4.90 -16.78 5.62
C HIS A 145 5.69 -17.43 4.50
N VAL A 146 6.65 -18.24 4.87
CA VAL A 146 7.48 -18.96 3.91
C VAL A 146 7.65 -20.40 4.39
N ILE A 147 7.60 -21.37 3.46
CA ILE A 147 8.03 -22.73 3.72
C ILE A 147 9.36 -22.91 2.97
N PRO A 148 10.50 -22.92 3.69
CA PRO A 148 11.80 -23.20 3.10
C PRO A 148 11.85 -24.64 2.62
N ASN A 149 12.60 -24.87 1.52
CA ASN A 149 12.97 -26.19 1.05
C ASN A 149 14.31 -26.12 0.33
N LYS A 150 14.85 -27.27 -0.04
CA LYS A 150 16.16 -27.35 -0.66
C LYS A 150 16.20 -26.67 -2.03
N ASP A 151 15.20 -26.93 -2.86
CA ASP A 151 15.20 -26.56 -4.27
C ASP A 151 14.08 -25.56 -4.65
N GLU A 152 12.97 -25.55 -3.91
CA GLU A 152 11.83 -24.71 -4.19
C GLU A 152 11.13 -24.30 -2.89
N TRP A 153 11.00 -23.00 -2.68
CA TRP A 153 10.36 -22.43 -1.52
C TRP A 153 8.92 -22.04 -1.84
N THR A 154 8.05 -22.01 -0.83
CA THR A 154 6.69 -21.51 -0.96
C THR A 154 6.56 -20.21 -0.19
N ILE A 155 6.20 -19.11 -0.86
CA ILE A 155 5.79 -17.86 -0.23
C ILE A 155 4.28 -17.86 -0.10
N ILE A 156 3.78 -17.50 1.08
CA ILE A 156 2.37 -17.55 1.46
C ILE A 156 1.91 -16.16 1.87
N PHE A 157 0.79 -15.72 1.31
CA PHE A 157 0.09 -14.50 1.71
C PHE A 157 -1.19 -14.92 2.44
N ASN A 158 -1.21 -14.78 3.76
CA ASN A 158 -2.30 -15.26 4.62
C ASN A 158 -3.15 -14.08 5.11
N LYS A 159 -4.47 -14.23 5.09
CA LYS A 159 -5.46 -13.19 5.44
C LYS A 159 -5.42 -12.78 6.92
N THR A 160 -4.87 -13.60 7.81
CA THR A 160 -4.66 -13.25 9.21
C THR A 160 -3.42 -12.35 9.32
N ALA A 161 -3.58 -11.08 8.94
CA ALA A 161 -2.46 -10.14 8.75
C ALA A 161 -1.66 -9.86 10.04
N ASP A 162 -2.32 -9.86 11.19
CA ASP A 162 -1.72 -9.51 12.49
C ASP A 162 -1.67 -10.74 13.39
N GLN A 163 -0.49 -11.36 13.49
CA GLN A 163 -0.26 -12.49 14.38
C GLN A 163 1.18 -12.53 14.88
N TRP A 164 1.37 -13.13 16.05
CA TRP A 164 2.69 -13.39 16.62
C TRP A 164 3.24 -14.72 16.11
N GLY A 165 4.37 -14.69 15.42
CA GLY A 165 4.94 -15.90 14.85
C GLY A 165 4.05 -16.56 13.79
N SER A 166 4.20 -17.86 13.62
CA SER A 166 3.32 -18.70 12.82
C SER A 166 2.42 -19.61 13.70
N PHE A 167 2.29 -19.30 15.00
CA PHE A 167 1.56 -20.15 15.95
C PHE A 167 0.05 -20.22 15.71
N ARG A 168 -0.51 -19.24 15.01
CA ARG A 168 -1.92 -19.19 14.62
C ARG A 168 -2.11 -19.30 13.11
N TYR A 169 -1.08 -19.75 12.42
CA TYR A 169 -1.18 -19.96 10.99
C TYR A 169 -2.24 -21.01 10.67
N ASP A 170 -3.12 -20.70 9.74
CA ASP A 170 -4.18 -21.58 9.22
C ASP A 170 -4.17 -21.47 7.69
N ALA A 171 -3.83 -22.56 7.02
CA ALA A 171 -3.77 -22.64 5.55
C ALA A 171 -5.11 -22.32 4.86
N LYS A 172 -6.23 -22.48 5.57
CA LYS A 172 -7.56 -22.10 5.05
C LYS A 172 -7.70 -20.58 4.88
N GLN A 173 -6.85 -19.80 5.54
CA GLN A 173 -6.79 -18.36 5.42
C GLN A 173 -5.78 -17.90 4.34
N ASP A 174 -5.13 -18.81 3.63
CA ASP A 174 -4.23 -18.41 2.56
C ASP A 174 -5.01 -17.75 1.40
N ALA A 175 -4.58 -16.55 1.06
CA ALA A 175 -5.08 -15.85 -0.11
C ALA A 175 -4.33 -16.30 -1.36
N LEU A 176 -3.01 -16.58 -1.20
CA LEU A 176 -2.14 -16.97 -2.29
C LEU A 176 -0.92 -17.75 -1.76
N ARG A 177 -0.53 -18.77 -2.51
CA ARG A 177 0.76 -19.46 -2.38
C ARG A 177 1.50 -19.41 -3.71
N VAL A 178 2.74 -18.96 -3.69
CA VAL A 178 3.61 -18.94 -4.88
C VAL A 178 4.87 -19.75 -4.65
N LYS A 179 5.26 -20.52 -5.67
CA LYS A 179 6.50 -21.28 -5.67
C LYS A 179 7.63 -20.42 -6.22
N VAL A 180 8.78 -20.45 -5.57
CA VAL A 180 9.98 -19.70 -5.97
C VAL A 180 11.24 -20.55 -5.79
N LYS A 181 12.20 -20.35 -6.66
CA LYS A 181 13.51 -20.99 -6.51
C LYS A 181 14.41 -20.07 -5.66
N PRO A 182 14.99 -20.56 -4.58
CA PRO A 182 15.98 -19.82 -3.82
C PRO A 182 17.25 -19.60 -4.65
N VAL A 183 17.94 -18.51 -4.40
CA VAL A 183 19.27 -18.21 -4.93
C VAL A 183 20.26 -18.36 -3.79
N TRP A 184 21.20 -19.30 -3.94
CA TRP A 184 22.27 -19.50 -2.97
C TRP A 184 23.39 -18.51 -3.22
N LEU A 185 23.76 -17.77 -2.18
CA LEU A 185 24.74 -16.69 -2.22
C LEU A 185 26.10 -17.17 -1.71
N PRO A 186 27.22 -16.67 -2.27
CA PRO A 186 28.55 -17.02 -1.80
C PRO A 186 28.84 -16.47 -0.40
N GLU A 187 28.27 -15.31 -0.07
CA GLU A 187 28.48 -14.62 1.20
C GLU A 187 27.23 -14.66 2.08
N SER A 188 27.45 -14.84 3.39
CA SER A 188 26.38 -14.85 4.38
C SER A 188 25.96 -13.44 4.75
N GLN A 189 24.66 -13.18 4.72
CA GLN A 189 24.05 -11.99 5.26
C GLN A 189 23.63 -12.22 6.71
N GLU A 190 24.31 -11.57 7.63
CA GLU A 190 24.10 -11.74 9.07
C GLU A 190 22.70 -11.38 9.54
N ILE A 191 22.12 -10.28 9.04
CA ILE A 191 20.83 -9.75 9.47
C ILE A 191 19.83 -9.87 8.32
N LEU A 192 18.68 -10.50 8.56
CA LEU A 192 17.60 -10.62 7.59
C LEU A 192 17.24 -9.24 7.03
N SER A 193 17.08 -9.16 5.69
CA SER A 193 16.59 -7.99 4.98
C SER A 193 15.55 -8.35 3.93
N TYR A 194 14.64 -7.41 3.69
CA TYR A 194 13.86 -7.30 2.47
C TYR A 194 14.47 -6.22 1.61
N GLU A 195 14.64 -6.48 0.33
CA GLU A 195 15.29 -5.58 -0.64
C GLU A 195 14.45 -5.49 -1.90
N ILE A 196 14.55 -4.35 -2.60
CA ILE A 196 13.91 -4.13 -3.89
C ILE A 196 14.99 -3.69 -4.89
N PRO A 197 15.74 -4.63 -5.48
CA PRO A 197 16.85 -4.30 -6.36
C PRO A 197 16.41 -3.78 -7.74
N GLN A 198 15.17 -4.05 -8.15
CA GLN A 198 14.64 -3.63 -9.45
C GLN A 198 13.21 -3.13 -9.33
N VAL A 199 12.97 -1.96 -9.95
CA VAL A 199 11.65 -1.35 -10.07
C VAL A 199 11.48 -0.89 -11.51
N THR A 200 10.31 -1.15 -12.09
CA THR A 200 9.88 -0.62 -13.39
C THR A 200 8.62 0.22 -13.23
N ALA A 201 8.02 0.67 -14.32
CA ALA A 201 6.76 1.41 -14.25
C ALA A 201 5.62 0.62 -13.57
N ASN A 202 5.61 -0.71 -13.69
CA ASN A 202 4.53 -1.56 -13.20
C ASN A 202 4.98 -2.78 -12.41
N THR A 203 6.27 -2.96 -12.15
CA THR A 203 6.79 -4.10 -11.39
C THR A 203 7.81 -3.68 -10.35
N ALA A 204 7.89 -4.43 -9.25
CA ALA A 204 9.00 -4.42 -8.31
C ALA A 204 9.43 -5.84 -8.00
N GLN A 205 10.74 -6.10 -8.03
CA GLN A 205 11.29 -7.37 -7.60
C GLN A 205 11.64 -7.27 -6.12
N VAL A 206 11.04 -8.12 -5.29
CA VAL A 206 11.31 -8.20 -3.84
C VAL A 206 12.21 -9.39 -3.57
N TRP A 207 13.22 -9.18 -2.74
CA TRP A 207 14.13 -10.23 -2.30
C TRP A 207 14.09 -10.36 -0.78
N ILE A 208 13.90 -11.57 -0.27
CA ILE A 208 14.11 -11.91 1.15
C ILE A 208 15.53 -12.46 1.24
N ARG A 209 16.42 -11.78 1.98
CA ARG A 209 17.82 -12.18 2.10
C ARG A 209 18.20 -12.45 3.55
N TRP A 210 18.71 -13.64 3.80
CA TRP A 210 19.22 -14.01 5.11
C TRP A 210 20.17 -15.20 5.01
N GLU A 211 21.24 -15.20 5.80
CA GLU A 211 22.32 -16.18 5.73
C GLU A 211 22.84 -16.25 4.26
N LYS A 212 22.93 -17.38 3.64
CA LYS A 212 23.38 -17.56 2.24
C LYS A 212 22.24 -17.74 1.25
N VAL A 213 21.06 -17.26 1.57
CA VAL A 213 19.86 -17.44 0.75
C VAL A 213 19.22 -16.12 0.40
N ALA A 214 18.85 -15.96 -0.86
CA ALA A 214 17.94 -14.93 -1.34
C ALA A 214 16.72 -15.59 -2.00
N VAL A 215 15.54 -15.13 -1.66
CA VAL A 215 14.26 -15.65 -2.17
C VAL A 215 13.55 -14.53 -2.93
N PRO A 216 13.64 -14.52 -4.28
CA PRO A 216 13.05 -13.48 -5.10
C PRO A 216 11.58 -13.76 -5.41
N PHE A 217 10.76 -12.70 -5.43
CA PHE A 217 9.44 -12.71 -6.04
C PHE A 217 9.14 -11.36 -6.67
N THR A 218 8.27 -11.34 -7.67
CA THR A 218 7.88 -10.11 -8.38
C THR A 218 6.47 -9.71 -7.99
N VAL A 219 6.32 -8.43 -7.69
CA VAL A 219 5.02 -7.76 -7.53
C VAL A 219 4.78 -6.94 -8.79
N GLU A 220 3.67 -7.20 -9.47
CA GLU A 220 3.28 -6.50 -10.69
C GLU A 220 1.92 -5.85 -10.51
N VAL A 221 1.78 -4.60 -10.93
CA VAL A 221 0.51 -3.87 -11.02
C VAL A 221 0.00 -4.00 -12.45
N PRO A 222 -1.00 -4.85 -12.70
CA PRO A 222 -1.53 -5.03 -14.05
C PRO A 222 -2.37 -3.81 -14.47
N ASN A 223 -2.39 -3.53 -15.79
CA ASN A 223 -3.26 -2.51 -16.39
C ASN A 223 -3.16 -1.13 -15.71
N GLN A 224 -1.96 -0.61 -15.55
CA GLN A 224 -1.66 0.69 -14.90
C GLN A 224 -2.57 1.82 -15.41
N ASP A 225 -2.76 1.96 -16.74
CA ASP A 225 -3.59 3.02 -17.29
C ASP A 225 -5.05 2.92 -16.83
N ALA A 226 -5.61 1.72 -16.78
CA ALA A 226 -6.97 1.49 -16.29
C ALA A 226 -7.08 1.79 -14.79
N LEU A 227 -6.09 1.42 -14.00
CA LEU A 227 -6.05 1.70 -12.56
C LEU A 227 -5.96 3.20 -12.29
N VAL A 228 -5.05 3.91 -12.97
CA VAL A 228 -4.91 5.37 -12.87
C VAL A 228 -6.23 6.04 -13.23
N ARG A 229 -6.86 5.62 -14.34
CA ARG A 229 -8.16 6.15 -14.78
C ARG A 229 -9.22 5.94 -13.70
N SER A 230 -9.34 4.73 -13.16
CA SER A 230 -10.31 4.42 -12.10
C SER A 230 -10.12 5.30 -10.85
N LYS A 231 -8.87 5.54 -10.43
CA LYS A 231 -8.57 6.42 -9.29
C LYS A 231 -8.96 7.87 -9.58
N ILE A 232 -8.68 8.38 -10.78
CA ILE A 232 -9.09 9.71 -11.22
C ILE A 232 -10.62 9.84 -11.22
N ASP A 233 -11.32 8.89 -11.84
CA ASP A 233 -12.77 8.89 -11.93
C ASP A 233 -13.42 8.86 -10.52
N ALA A 234 -12.87 8.05 -9.59
CA ALA A 234 -13.31 8.02 -8.20
C ALA A 234 -13.08 9.35 -7.48
N GLN A 235 -11.94 10.02 -7.70
CA GLN A 235 -11.63 11.31 -7.11
C GLN A 235 -12.58 12.42 -7.63
N ILE A 236 -12.88 12.42 -8.93
CA ILE A 236 -13.84 13.35 -9.54
C ILE A 236 -15.25 13.09 -9.01
N ALA A 237 -15.67 11.82 -8.89
CA ALA A 237 -16.98 11.47 -8.37
C ALA A 237 -17.16 11.92 -6.90
N ALA A 238 -16.10 11.84 -6.10
CA ALA A 238 -16.10 12.34 -4.71
C ALA A 238 -16.10 13.87 -4.62
N ASN A 239 -15.64 14.59 -5.66
CA ASN A 239 -15.50 16.05 -5.69
C ASN A 239 -16.02 16.63 -7.02
N PRO A 240 -17.32 16.51 -7.34
CA PRO A 240 -17.86 16.78 -8.67
C PRO A 240 -17.81 18.27 -9.08
N THR A 241 -17.61 19.18 -8.15
CA THR A 241 -17.51 20.63 -8.39
C THR A 241 -16.08 21.15 -8.40
N ASP A 242 -15.11 20.28 -8.16
CA ASP A 242 -13.69 20.67 -8.15
C ASP A 242 -13.09 20.57 -9.58
N TRP A 243 -13.00 21.71 -10.25
CA TRP A 243 -12.40 21.85 -11.56
C TRP A 243 -10.88 21.65 -11.57
N GLN A 244 -10.22 21.73 -10.42
CA GLN A 244 -8.76 21.60 -10.30
C GLN A 244 -8.30 20.17 -10.51
N ILE A 245 -9.11 19.17 -10.14
CA ILE A 245 -8.78 17.75 -10.33
C ILE A 245 -8.59 17.44 -11.83
N PRO A 246 -9.57 17.64 -12.71
CA PRO A 246 -9.37 17.38 -14.13
C PRO A 246 -8.30 18.30 -14.76
N LEU A 247 -8.10 19.53 -14.25
CA LEU A 247 -7.00 20.39 -14.71
C LEU A 247 -5.63 19.81 -14.35
N ALA A 248 -5.46 19.29 -13.15
CA ALA A 248 -4.19 18.65 -12.73
C ALA A 248 -3.89 17.43 -13.60
N VAL A 249 -4.92 16.61 -13.90
CA VAL A 249 -4.79 15.46 -14.80
C VAL A 249 -4.42 15.90 -16.22
N ALA A 250 -5.05 16.96 -16.75
CA ALA A 250 -4.72 17.51 -18.07
C ALA A 250 -3.26 17.95 -18.14
N ASN A 251 -2.77 18.65 -17.11
CA ASN A 251 -1.35 19.07 -17.05
C ASN A 251 -0.41 17.85 -17.00
N ALA A 252 -0.74 16.80 -16.25
CA ALA A 252 0.07 15.59 -16.18
C ALA A 252 0.18 14.90 -17.55
N TYR A 253 -0.93 14.73 -18.28
CA TYR A 253 -0.92 14.15 -19.61
C TYR A 253 -0.18 15.04 -20.62
N TRP A 254 -0.30 16.37 -20.48
CA TRP A 254 0.44 17.30 -21.34
C TRP A 254 1.97 17.20 -21.13
N ASN A 255 2.41 17.14 -19.87
CA ASN A 255 3.82 16.95 -19.53
C ASN A 255 4.39 15.61 -20.05
N ASP A 256 3.53 14.60 -20.20
CA ASP A 256 3.85 13.28 -20.76
C ASP A 256 3.67 13.24 -22.31
N SER A 257 3.49 14.42 -22.96
CA SER A 257 3.28 14.57 -24.40
C SER A 257 2.04 13.87 -24.96
N ARG A 258 1.08 13.54 -24.11
CA ARG A 258 -0.21 12.92 -24.46
C ARG A 258 -1.27 14.00 -24.67
N VAL A 259 -1.09 14.79 -25.74
CA VAL A 259 -1.86 16.02 -25.98
C VAL A 259 -3.36 15.77 -26.16
N ASP A 260 -3.76 14.70 -26.85
CA ASP A 260 -5.18 14.36 -27.06
C ASP A 260 -5.92 14.01 -25.76
N GLU A 261 -5.27 13.29 -24.86
CA GLU A 261 -5.81 12.99 -23.53
C GLU A 261 -5.86 14.24 -22.66
N ALA A 262 -4.80 15.04 -22.69
CA ALA A 262 -4.74 16.33 -21.98
C ALA A 262 -5.91 17.23 -22.40
N MET A 263 -6.24 17.29 -23.70
CA MET A 263 -7.36 18.07 -24.22
C MET A 263 -8.71 17.64 -23.64
N LYS A 264 -8.97 16.32 -23.58
CA LYS A 264 -10.22 15.79 -23.00
C LYS A 264 -10.39 16.20 -21.54
N TRP A 265 -9.30 16.16 -20.77
CA TRP A 265 -9.32 16.55 -19.35
C TRP A 265 -9.41 18.06 -19.14
N ALA A 266 -8.78 18.86 -20.01
CA ALA A 266 -8.92 20.31 -19.99
C ALA A 266 -10.39 20.72 -20.28
N ASP A 267 -11.03 20.09 -21.27
CA ASP A 267 -12.45 20.31 -21.56
C ASP A 267 -13.36 19.91 -20.40
N GLN A 268 -13.05 18.82 -19.71
CA GLN A 268 -13.78 18.41 -18.51
C GLN A 268 -13.63 19.43 -17.36
N SER A 269 -12.44 19.97 -17.16
CA SER A 269 -12.19 21.03 -16.18
C SER A 269 -13.02 22.28 -16.50
N ILE A 270 -13.03 22.72 -17.76
CA ILE A 270 -13.79 23.88 -18.23
C ILE A 270 -15.29 23.65 -18.05
N LYS A 271 -15.80 22.44 -18.31
CA LYS A 271 -17.21 22.08 -18.11
C LYS A 271 -17.63 22.19 -16.63
N VAL A 272 -16.76 21.87 -15.69
CA VAL A 272 -17.02 22.03 -14.25
C VAL A 272 -17.04 23.53 -13.87
N LYS A 273 -16.01 24.26 -14.26
CA LYS A 273 -15.91 25.71 -14.03
C LYS A 273 -14.89 26.30 -15.01
N GLU A 274 -15.34 27.22 -15.85
CA GLU A 274 -14.48 28.00 -16.71
C GLU A 274 -13.60 28.95 -15.90
N THR A 275 -12.29 28.89 -16.08
CA THR A 275 -11.27 29.70 -15.40
C THR A 275 -10.15 30.11 -16.34
N PHE A 276 -9.38 31.14 -15.97
CA PHE A 276 -8.18 31.51 -16.71
C PHE A 276 -7.22 30.35 -16.89
N GLN A 277 -7.03 29.54 -15.85
CA GLN A 277 -6.04 28.47 -15.83
C GLN A 277 -6.36 27.36 -16.84
N ASN A 278 -7.61 26.87 -16.87
CA ASN A 278 -7.99 25.77 -17.78
C ASN A 278 -8.16 26.23 -19.23
N LEU A 279 -8.65 27.45 -19.47
CA LEU A 279 -8.67 28.03 -20.84
C LEU A 279 -7.24 28.27 -21.35
N ARG A 280 -6.33 28.78 -20.55
CA ARG A 280 -4.92 28.93 -20.90
C ARG A 280 -4.28 27.59 -21.28
N LEU A 281 -4.52 26.54 -20.47
CA LEU A 281 -4.05 25.19 -20.79
C LEU A 281 -4.61 24.73 -22.14
N LYS A 282 -5.91 24.86 -22.36
CA LYS A 282 -6.54 24.48 -23.64
C LYS A 282 -5.93 25.24 -24.83
N ALA A 283 -5.68 26.53 -24.70
CA ALA A 283 -5.02 27.31 -25.74
C ALA A 283 -3.61 26.78 -26.05
N ASN A 284 -2.81 26.46 -25.03
CA ASN A 284 -1.48 25.88 -25.23
C ASN A 284 -1.55 24.52 -25.93
N LEU A 285 -2.47 23.63 -25.52
CA LEU A 285 -2.69 22.34 -26.17
C LEU A 285 -3.05 22.50 -27.65
N LEU A 286 -3.91 23.46 -27.99
CA LEU A 286 -4.27 23.76 -29.39
C LEU A 286 -3.07 24.27 -30.20
N PHE A 287 -2.17 25.07 -29.59
CA PHE A 287 -0.91 25.47 -30.23
C PHE A 287 -0.01 24.26 -30.53
N ASP A 288 0.12 23.33 -29.59
CA ASP A 288 0.89 22.10 -29.80
C ASP A 288 0.28 21.22 -30.91
N MET A 289 -1.05 21.19 -31.01
CA MET A 289 -1.80 20.51 -32.08
C MET A 289 -1.74 21.26 -33.42
N LYS A 290 -1.04 22.39 -33.55
CA LYS A 290 -0.97 23.26 -34.73
C LYS A 290 -2.31 23.88 -35.17
N ARG A 291 -3.28 23.95 -34.26
CA ARG A 291 -4.62 24.54 -34.48
C ARG A 291 -4.59 26.02 -34.08
N LYS A 292 -3.78 26.81 -34.81
CA LYS A 292 -3.40 28.16 -34.44
C LYS A 292 -4.58 29.12 -34.26
N ASP A 293 -5.54 29.12 -35.16
CA ASP A 293 -6.67 30.07 -35.10
C ASP A 293 -7.59 29.77 -33.90
N GLU A 294 -7.83 28.50 -33.61
CA GLU A 294 -8.60 28.08 -32.44
C GLU A 294 -7.86 28.38 -31.14
N ALA A 295 -6.53 28.16 -31.13
CA ALA A 295 -5.69 28.48 -30.00
C ALA A 295 -5.73 29.99 -29.65
N ILE A 296 -5.67 30.86 -30.66
CA ILE A 296 -5.79 32.32 -30.50
C ILE A 296 -7.15 32.69 -29.91
N ALA A 297 -8.24 32.13 -30.45
CA ALA A 297 -9.59 32.42 -29.96
C ALA A 297 -9.77 32.01 -28.48
N VAL A 298 -9.28 30.82 -28.10
CA VAL A 298 -9.33 30.32 -26.71
C VAL A 298 -8.42 31.13 -25.79
N ALA A 299 -7.24 31.57 -26.29
CA ALA A 299 -6.33 32.43 -25.52
C ALA A 299 -6.94 33.80 -25.20
N GLU A 300 -7.70 34.38 -26.15
CA GLU A 300 -8.45 35.64 -25.92
C GLU A 300 -9.54 35.45 -24.86
N GLN A 301 -10.28 34.33 -24.92
CA GLN A 301 -11.25 33.96 -23.90
C GLN A 301 -10.59 33.82 -22.51
N ALA A 302 -9.43 33.15 -22.45
CA ALA A 302 -8.68 33.02 -21.22
C ALA A 302 -8.33 34.37 -20.61
N ILE A 303 -7.80 35.30 -21.42
CA ILE A 303 -7.44 36.64 -20.99
C ILE A 303 -8.67 37.40 -20.48
N ALA A 304 -9.77 37.38 -21.22
CA ALA A 304 -11.02 38.03 -20.82
C ALA A 304 -11.54 37.50 -19.47
N ARG A 305 -11.51 36.17 -19.31
CA ARG A 305 -11.91 35.52 -18.04
C ARG A 305 -10.98 35.90 -16.91
N GLY A 306 -9.66 35.85 -17.13
CA GLY A 306 -8.68 36.22 -16.12
C GLY A 306 -8.85 37.65 -15.61
N LYS A 307 -9.08 38.61 -16.53
CA LYS A 307 -9.36 40.00 -16.18
C LYS A 307 -10.64 40.16 -15.35
N ALA A 308 -11.70 39.43 -15.74
CA ALA A 308 -12.96 39.44 -15.00
C ALA A 308 -12.81 38.87 -13.58
N ASP A 309 -11.92 37.91 -13.40
CA ASP A 309 -11.63 37.27 -12.11
C ASP A 309 -10.50 37.98 -11.32
N GLY A 310 -9.95 39.11 -11.82
CA GLY A 310 -8.86 39.87 -11.17
C GLY A 310 -7.51 39.15 -11.18
N VAL A 311 -7.30 38.21 -12.11
CA VAL A 311 -6.04 37.49 -12.27
C VAL A 311 -5.10 38.30 -13.18
N ASP A 312 -3.81 38.37 -12.83
CA ASP A 312 -2.79 38.95 -13.70
C ASP A 312 -2.59 38.10 -14.97
N THR A 313 -2.99 38.65 -16.11
CA THR A 313 -2.89 38.03 -17.43
C THR A 313 -1.78 38.56 -18.29
N SER A 314 -1.02 39.57 -17.81
CA SER A 314 -0.04 40.36 -18.60
C SER A 314 1.00 39.50 -19.32
N ARG A 315 1.54 38.47 -18.66
CA ARG A 315 2.51 37.55 -19.27
C ARG A 315 1.91 36.74 -20.43
N PHE A 316 0.68 36.31 -20.28
CA PHE A 316 0.02 35.51 -21.30
C PHE A 316 -0.45 36.37 -22.47
N GLU A 317 -0.86 37.63 -22.22
CA GLU A 317 -1.16 38.63 -23.26
C GLU A 317 0.06 38.89 -24.13
N LYS A 318 1.25 39.08 -23.51
CA LYS A 318 2.48 39.24 -24.25
C LYS A 318 2.82 38.03 -25.11
N GLN A 319 2.68 36.83 -24.55
CA GLN A 319 2.90 35.58 -25.31
C GLN A 319 1.95 35.49 -26.53
N LEU A 320 0.67 35.79 -26.34
CA LEU A 320 -0.31 35.79 -27.42
C LEU A 320 0.01 36.82 -28.50
N ALA A 321 0.46 38.01 -28.12
CA ALA A 321 0.89 39.08 -29.06
C ALA A 321 2.08 38.61 -29.90
N ASP A 322 3.07 37.96 -29.29
CA ASP A 322 4.26 37.45 -30.00
C ASP A 322 3.88 36.33 -30.99
N ILE A 323 2.96 35.43 -30.62
CA ILE A 323 2.41 34.39 -31.51
C ILE A 323 1.68 34.99 -32.70
N LYS A 324 0.84 36.03 -32.48
CA LYS A 324 0.11 36.73 -33.55
C LYS A 324 1.04 37.44 -34.51
N ALA A 325 2.15 37.97 -33.98
CA ALA A 325 3.19 38.64 -34.79
C ALA A 325 4.13 37.67 -35.50
N GLY A 326 3.95 36.34 -35.36
CA GLY A 326 4.82 35.34 -36.00
C GLY A 326 6.23 35.27 -35.45
N LYS A 327 6.43 35.70 -34.19
CA LYS A 327 7.75 35.72 -33.52
C LYS A 327 8.07 34.43 -32.76
N MET A 328 7.16 33.48 -32.75
CA MET A 328 7.29 32.14 -32.10
C MET A 328 6.84 31.06 -33.06
#